data_029b538cf7a6522ffaed0c5817550364
#
_entry.id   029b538cf7a6522ffaed0c5817550364
#
_cell.length_a   1.000
_cell.length_b   1.000
_cell.length_c   1.000
_cell.angle_alpha   90.00
_cell.angle_beta   90.00
_cell.angle_gamma   90.00
#
_symmetry.space_group_name_H-M   'P 1'
#
loop_
_entity.id
_entity.type
_entity.pdbx_description
1 polymer ?
#
loop_
_entity_poly.entity_id
_entity_poly.type
_entity_poly.pdbx_seq_one_letter_code
_entity_poly.pdbx_strand_id
1 'polypeptide(L)'
;MTGESPGRADQQESSGETTEPNETNSAVEAPAPTGGRRTLLDELTNPPPPPPPPPPETEEAADRTPVNPLKTWLPVVLLLALVFCVVQALRPLPAPTLKLTVASSYTFGGERPSLPWPAEGQAVLEAEGLGRIGAFGEQRPVPIASVAKVMTAYVILRDHPIEQGDTGKTVEVDRKAEDQFGSGQTEGESVVKVTAGQELSEYEALEAVMLPSANNIARLLARWDAGSEAAFVRKMNAVARELGMHDTTYTDPSGLEATTVSTASDQVKLGHAAMKDPVFAELAGKTRYTDLNGDVQQNVNRLLGSGDVVGIKTGSSTRAGGNLLFAAVRDFDGTEQLVVGAMLGQHKADILDTVLGRSDTLLQATLRALASDTVVRKGETVGYVDDGLGGRTEVMATEDVRAIGWGGLKVRLSLDAPRNGVPHAAPAGAPIGTLTVGDADSAVKIPVALGRHLSSPSFGSKLTRLG
;
A
#
# COMPACT_ATOMS: atom_id res chain seq x y z
N MET A 1 -60.17 23.90 18.97
CA MET A 1 -60.97 23.24 17.96
C MET A 1 -60.07 22.21 17.36
N THR A 2 -60.08 21.00 17.93
CA THR A 2 -60.71 19.77 17.46
C THR A 2 -60.09 19.35 16.16
N GLY A 3 -59.39 18.30 16.03
CA GLY A 3 -59.41 16.91 16.43
C GLY A 3 -58.78 16.20 15.23
N GLU A 4 -58.28 15.12 15.12
CA GLU A 4 -58.33 13.83 15.79
C GLU A 4 -57.47 12.88 14.95
N SER A 5 -56.63 12.15 15.56
CA SER A 5 -56.18 10.81 15.07
C SER A 5 -57.36 9.84 15.30
N PRO A 6 -57.46 8.65 14.80
CA PRO A 6 -56.43 7.60 14.71
C PRO A 6 -56.67 6.58 13.55
N GLY A 7 -55.84 5.57 13.44
CA GLY A 7 -56.09 4.39 12.62
C GLY A 7 -54.97 3.34 12.67
N ARG A 8 -55.17 2.45 13.60
CA ARG A 8 -54.44 1.22 13.91
C ARG A 8 -55.18 0.03 13.26
N ALA A 9 -54.46 -0.99 12.77
CA ALA A 9 -54.75 -2.43 12.74
C ALA A 9 -53.75 -3.07 11.81
N ASP A 10 -53.02 -3.97 12.22
CA ASP A 10 -53.11 -5.31 12.78
C ASP A 10 -52.71 -6.38 11.75
N GLN A 11 -51.73 -7.18 12.19
CA GLN A 11 -51.51 -8.62 12.08
C GLN A 11 -51.43 -9.27 10.69
N GLN A 12 -50.41 -10.04 10.42
CA GLN A 12 -50.34 -11.45 10.79
C GLN A 12 -49.00 -12.11 10.41
N GLU A 13 -48.55 -12.93 11.30
CA GLU A 13 -47.60 -13.99 11.27
C GLU A 13 -47.63 -14.89 10.05
N SER A 14 -46.48 -15.41 9.64
CA SER A 14 -46.36 -16.82 9.27
C SER A 14 -44.89 -17.26 9.44
N SER A 15 -44.72 -18.13 10.38
CA SER A 15 -43.64 -19.02 10.68
C SER A 15 -43.28 -19.94 9.50
N GLY A 16 -42.01 -20.25 9.36
CA GLY A 16 -41.47 -21.28 8.49
C GLY A 16 -40.10 -21.73 8.98
N GLU A 17 -40.15 -22.61 9.93
CA GLU A 17 -39.07 -23.42 10.49
C GLU A 17 -38.70 -24.53 9.51
N THR A 18 -37.42 -24.76 9.25
CA THR A 18 -36.89 -26.08 8.85
C THR A 18 -35.40 -26.16 9.13
N THR A 19 -35.09 -26.71 10.27
CA THR A 19 -34.30 -27.91 10.60
C THR A 19 -33.06 -28.22 9.76
N GLU A 20 -31.91 -28.09 10.44
CA GLU A 20 -30.71 -28.89 10.21
C GLU A 20 -30.99 -30.38 10.37
N PRO A 21 -30.17 -31.25 9.81
CA PRO A 21 -29.73 -32.41 10.59
C PRO A 21 -28.22 -32.51 10.75
N ASN A 22 -27.90 -32.64 11.97
CA ASN A 22 -26.69 -33.13 12.60
C ASN A 22 -26.53 -34.63 12.32
N GLU A 23 -25.41 -35.07 11.79
CA GLU A 23 -25.05 -36.50 11.81
C GLU A 23 -23.81 -36.72 12.68
N THR A 24 -24.12 -37.24 13.83
CA THR A 24 -23.20 -37.90 14.78
C THR A 24 -22.85 -39.29 14.28
N ASN A 25 -21.57 -39.54 14.20
CA ASN A 25 -20.94 -40.82 13.99
C ASN A 25 -20.99 -41.62 15.30
N SER A 26 -21.54 -42.82 15.28
CA SER A 26 -21.51 -43.75 16.40
C SER A 26 -21.03 -45.12 15.92
N ALA A 27 -19.92 -45.52 16.49
CA ALA A 27 -19.31 -46.82 16.34
C ALA A 27 -20.23 -47.88 17.00
N VAL A 28 -20.36 -49.02 16.34
CA VAL A 28 -20.97 -50.21 16.93
C VAL A 28 -20.02 -51.38 16.83
N GLU A 29 -19.80 -51.95 17.93
CA GLU A 29 -19.02 -53.09 18.36
C GLU A 29 -19.65 -54.41 17.89
N ALA A 30 -18.82 -55.38 17.59
CA ALA A 30 -19.19 -56.74 17.20
C ALA A 30 -19.56 -57.61 18.45
N PRO A 31 -20.40 -58.61 18.30
CA PRO A 31 -20.39 -59.73 19.24
C PRO A 31 -20.00 -61.06 18.57
N ALA A 32 -19.24 -61.83 19.36
CA ALA A 32 -18.89 -63.21 19.07
C ALA A 32 -20.06 -64.16 19.31
N PRO A 33 -20.09 -65.33 18.66
CA PRO A 33 -21.03 -66.38 19.02
C PRO A 33 -20.43 -67.51 19.85
N THR A 34 -21.18 -67.90 20.83
CA THR A 34 -21.05 -69.06 21.66
C THR A 34 -21.69 -70.31 21.02
N GLY A 35 -21.02 -71.42 21.09
CA GLY A 35 -21.35 -72.66 21.72
C GLY A 35 -22.43 -73.60 21.19
N GLY A 36 -22.13 -74.86 21.29
CA GLY A 36 -23.08 -75.95 21.32
C GLY A 36 -22.63 -77.17 20.50
N ARG A 37 -21.98 -78.08 21.00
CA ARG A 37 -22.35 -79.28 21.79
C ARG A 37 -22.96 -80.40 20.97
N ARG A 38 -22.22 -81.55 20.99
CA ARG A 38 -22.62 -82.98 21.13
C ARG A 38 -23.24 -83.64 19.94
N THR A 39 -22.91 -84.90 19.66
CA THR A 39 -22.99 -86.22 20.34
C THR A 39 -22.24 -87.27 19.54
N LEU A 40 -21.45 -88.04 20.12
CA LEU A 40 -21.57 -89.39 20.68
C LEU A 40 -21.96 -90.51 19.67
N LEU A 41 -21.19 -91.59 19.85
CA LEU A 41 -21.43 -93.00 19.52
C LEU A 41 -20.85 -93.44 18.16
N ASP A 42 -20.11 -94.51 17.98
CA ASP A 42 -19.85 -95.72 18.77
C ASP A 42 -18.62 -96.45 18.18
N GLU A 43 -17.74 -96.81 18.90
CA GLU A 43 -17.40 -98.15 19.38
C GLU A 43 -17.21 -99.30 18.36
N LEU A 44 -16.08 -99.99 18.59
CA LEU A 44 -15.73 -101.37 18.25
C LEU A 44 -15.21 -101.66 16.85
N THR A 45 -13.97 -101.94 16.73
CA THR A 45 -13.36 -103.25 16.84
C THR A 45 -11.85 -103.19 16.58
N ASN A 46 -11.16 -103.84 17.42
CA ASN A 46 -9.71 -104.02 17.42
C ASN A 46 -9.31 -105.18 16.45
N PRO A 47 -8.35 -105.07 15.59
CA PRO A 47 -7.50 -106.14 15.13
C PRO A 47 -6.03 -105.99 15.55
N PRO A 48 -5.24 -107.11 15.52
CA PRO A 48 -3.97 -107.23 16.24
C PRO A 48 -2.83 -106.46 15.60
N PRO A 49 -1.70 -106.35 16.35
CA PRO A 49 -0.64 -105.49 15.96
C PRO A 49 0.24 -106.08 14.80
N PRO A 50 0.72 -105.24 13.91
CA PRO A 50 1.66 -105.62 12.87
C PRO A 50 3.10 -105.76 13.39
N PRO A 51 3.95 -106.47 12.69
CA PRO A 51 5.32 -106.73 13.11
C PRO A 51 6.25 -105.50 13.09
N PRO A 52 7.37 -105.58 13.81
CA PRO A 52 8.24 -104.39 13.96
C PRO A 52 8.90 -104.03 12.63
N PRO A 53 9.10 -102.74 12.43
CA PRO A 53 9.80 -102.28 11.22
C PRO A 53 11.29 -102.46 11.30
N PRO A 54 11.98 -102.60 10.11
CA PRO A 54 13.43 -102.74 10.02
C PRO A 54 14.13 -101.43 10.56
N PRO A 55 15.44 -101.63 10.93
CA PRO A 55 16.21 -100.52 11.50
C PRO A 55 16.38 -99.39 10.49
N PRO A 56 16.37 -98.10 10.93
CA PRO A 56 16.50 -96.99 10.07
C PRO A 56 17.86 -96.91 9.42
N GLU A 57 17.88 -96.74 8.10
CA GLU A 57 19.10 -96.41 7.34
C GLU A 57 19.58 -95.03 7.89
N THR A 58 20.84 -94.98 8.20
CA THR A 58 21.56 -93.78 8.61
C THR A 58 21.54 -92.78 7.46
N GLU A 59 20.62 -91.87 7.47
CA GLU A 59 20.80 -90.64 6.67
C GLU A 59 22.02 -89.87 7.13
N GLU A 60 22.94 -89.76 6.20
CA GLU A 60 24.14 -88.95 6.30
C GLU A 60 23.69 -87.54 6.72
N ALA A 61 23.95 -87.13 7.94
CA ALA A 61 23.74 -85.78 8.44
C ALA A 61 24.66 -84.87 7.56
N ALA A 62 24.01 -84.21 6.59
CA ALA A 62 24.64 -83.13 5.91
C ALA A 62 25.14 -82.12 6.97
N ASP A 63 26.42 -81.96 7.06
CA ASP A 63 27.15 -81.01 7.88
C ASP A 63 26.69 -79.58 7.56
N ARG A 64 25.59 -79.12 8.24
CA ARG A 64 25.19 -77.76 8.23
C ARG A 64 26.14 -76.99 9.15
N THR A 65 27.24 -76.56 8.58
CA THR A 65 28.10 -75.60 9.23
C THR A 65 27.19 -74.38 9.68
N PRO A 66 27.24 -74.02 10.97
CA PRO A 66 26.43 -72.90 11.45
C PRO A 66 26.86 -71.61 10.68
N VAL A 67 26.00 -71.15 9.79
CA VAL A 67 26.26 -69.90 9.05
C VAL A 67 26.31 -68.79 10.09
N ASN A 68 27.52 -68.30 10.33
CA ASN A 68 27.71 -67.21 11.27
C ASN A 68 26.88 -65.99 10.78
N PRO A 69 25.77 -65.64 11.46
CA PRO A 69 24.84 -64.63 10.96
C PRO A 69 25.54 -63.31 10.72
N LEU A 70 26.61 -63.04 11.47
CA LEU A 70 27.38 -61.83 11.33
C LEU A 70 28.10 -61.76 9.97
N LYS A 71 28.66 -62.89 9.49
CA LYS A 71 29.36 -62.96 8.18
C LYS A 71 28.41 -62.85 7.00
N THR A 72 27.13 -63.29 7.17
CA THR A 72 26.14 -63.26 6.09
C THR A 72 25.45 -61.91 6.02
N TRP A 73 25.08 -61.30 7.17
CA TRP A 73 24.33 -60.05 7.22
C TRP A 73 25.22 -58.80 7.15
N LEU A 74 26.48 -58.86 7.58
CA LEU A 74 27.39 -57.70 7.56
C LEU A 74 27.55 -57.10 6.15
N PRO A 75 27.84 -57.91 5.09
CA PRO A 75 27.95 -57.36 3.72
C PRO A 75 26.65 -56.80 3.20
N VAL A 76 25.50 -57.38 3.59
CA VAL A 76 24.15 -56.83 3.21
C VAL A 76 23.90 -55.50 3.87
N VAL A 77 24.20 -55.39 5.18
CA VAL A 77 24.07 -54.11 5.90
C VAL A 77 25.00 -53.03 5.32
N LEU A 78 26.25 -53.40 5.01
CA LEU A 78 27.21 -52.50 4.36
C LEU A 78 26.74 -52.06 2.99
N LEU A 79 26.19 -52.99 2.18
CA LEU A 79 25.63 -52.66 0.87
C LEU A 79 24.43 -51.70 0.98
N LEU A 80 23.49 -51.96 1.91
CA LEU A 80 22.38 -51.10 2.17
C LEU A 80 22.81 -49.71 2.65
N ALA A 81 23.82 -49.64 3.53
CA ALA A 81 24.40 -48.39 3.99
C ALA A 81 25.07 -47.62 2.83
N LEU A 82 25.78 -48.36 1.96
CA LEU A 82 26.38 -47.74 0.77
C LEU A 82 25.31 -47.20 -0.19
N VAL A 83 24.29 -47.98 -0.49
CA VAL A 83 23.14 -47.55 -1.32
C VAL A 83 22.48 -46.36 -0.70
N PHE A 84 22.22 -46.35 0.60
CA PHE A 84 21.68 -45.20 1.33
C PHE A 84 22.57 -43.97 1.19
N CYS A 85 23.91 -44.11 1.38
CA CYS A 85 24.85 -43.01 1.20
C CYS A 85 24.83 -42.45 -0.23
N VAL A 86 24.77 -43.31 -1.23
CA VAL A 86 24.70 -42.91 -2.65
C VAL A 86 23.40 -42.18 -2.93
N VAL A 87 22.27 -42.72 -2.49
CA VAL A 87 20.97 -42.07 -2.66
C VAL A 87 20.95 -40.69 -1.99
N GLN A 88 21.42 -40.57 -0.74
CA GLN A 88 21.50 -39.30 -0.03
C GLN A 88 22.46 -38.30 -0.69
N ALA A 89 23.59 -38.78 -1.26
CA ALA A 89 24.53 -37.92 -1.95
C ALA A 89 23.99 -37.38 -3.27
N LEU A 90 23.17 -38.16 -3.98
CA LEU A 90 22.57 -37.80 -5.27
C LEU A 90 21.24 -37.03 -5.13
N ARG A 91 20.64 -37.04 -3.96
CA ARG A 91 19.40 -36.30 -3.72
C ARG A 91 19.63 -34.80 -3.91
N PRO A 92 18.75 -34.05 -4.65
CA PRO A 92 18.85 -32.59 -4.84
C PRO A 92 18.97 -31.84 -3.52
N LEU A 93 19.83 -30.84 -3.48
CA LEU A 93 19.97 -29.97 -2.29
C LEU A 93 18.70 -29.14 -2.07
N PRO A 94 18.30 -28.92 -0.82
CA PRO A 94 17.23 -27.95 -0.53
C PRO A 94 17.67 -26.57 -1.00
N ALA A 95 16.76 -25.80 -1.58
CA ALA A 95 17.05 -24.44 -2.00
C ALA A 95 17.40 -23.58 -0.78
N PRO A 96 18.54 -22.89 -0.76
CA PRO A 96 18.89 -22.00 0.31
C PRO A 96 17.88 -20.86 0.42
N THR A 97 17.59 -20.41 1.65
CA THR A 97 16.64 -19.34 1.93
C THR A 97 17.32 -18.18 2.62
N LEU A 98 16.88 -16.98 2.28
CA LEU A 98 17.34 -15.75 2.91
C LEU A 98 16.38 -15.39 4.06
N LYS A 99 16.92 -15.19 5.26
CA LYS A 99 16.13 -14.92 6.46
C LYS A 99 16.60 -13.65 7.16
N LEU A 100 15.64 -12.78 7.49
CA LEU A 100 15.89 -11.56 8.26
C LEU A 100 16.18 -11.92 9.72
N THR A 101 17.18 -11.25 10.35
CA THR A 101 17.51 -11.39 11.78
C THR A 101 17.27 -10.13 12.59
N VAL A 102 17.34 -8.97 11.94
CA VAL A 102 16.95 -7.72 12.58
C VAL A 102 15.43 -7.67 12.76
N ALA A 103 14.94 -6.78 13.64
CA ALA A 103 13.51 -6.60 13.81
C ALA A 103 12.84 -6.31 12.47
N SER A 104 11.68 -6.92 12.22
CA SER A 104 10.91 -6.72 10.97
C SER A 104 10.28 -5.33 10.85
N SER A 105 10.49 -4.45 11.83
CA SER A 105 10.10 -3.04 11.82
C SER A 105 11.08 -2.21 12.65
N TYR A 106 11.33 -0.98 12.19
CA TYR A 106 12.00 0.07 12.92
C TYR A 106 10.97 1.06 13.45
N THR A 107 11.12 1.53 14.69
CA THR A 107 10.27 2.57 15.26
C THR A 107 11.13 3.81 15.49
N PHE A 108 10.75 4.93 14.88
CA PHE A 108 11.41 6.21 15.09
C PHE A 108 11.35 6.62 16.56
N GLY A 109 12.47 7.05 17.09
CA GLY A 109 12.60 7.51 18.47
C GLY A 109 11.80 8.79 18.72
N GLY A 110 11.44 9.03 20.00
CA GLY A 110 10.69 10.21 20.41
C GLY A 110 9.18 9.96 20.52
N GLU A 111 8.48 10.99 21.01
CA GLU A 111 7.02 10.97 21.13
C GLU A 111 6.36 11.36 19.81
N ARG A 112 5.09 10.95 19.63
CA ARG A 112 4.28 11.40 18.50
C ARG A 112 4.21 12.92 18.48
N PRO A 113 4.32 13.58 17.28
CA PRO A 113 4.25 15.01 17.17
C PRO A 113 2.94 15.57 17.73
N SER A 114 3.04 16.53 18.65
CA SER A 114 1.90 17.35 19.04
C SER A 114 1.81 18.52 18.07
N LEU A 115 0.85 18.44 17.16
CA LEU A 115 0.67 19.42 16.09
C LEU A 115 -0.33 20.51 16.50
N PRO A 116 -0.12 21.78 16.10
CA PRO A 116 -0.99 22.91 16.40
C PRO A 116 -2.24 22.92 15.48
N TRP A 117 -3.14 21.98 15.71
CA TRP A 117 -4.38 21.86 14.93
C TRP A 117 -5.24 23.11 15.00
N PRO A 118 -6.05 23.40 13.96
CA PRO A 118 -7.01 24.51 14.00
C PRO A 118 -8.07 24.28 15.07
N ALA A 119 -8.79 25.35 15.46
CA ALA A 119 -9.86 25.25 16.46
C ALA A 119 -11.24 24.95 15.84
N GLU A 120 -11.35 24.95 14.52
CA GLU A 120 -12.59 24.71 13.76
C GLU A 120 -12.29 24.05 12.42
N GLY A 121 -13.35 23.59 11.73
CA GLY A 121 -13.21 22.92 10.44
C GLY A 121 -12.56 21.55 10.53
N GLN A 122 -11.86 21.18 9.48
CA GLN A 122 -11.14 19.91 9.41
C GLN A 122 -9.76 20.08 8.75
N ALA A 123 -8.81 19.25 9.13
CA ALA A 123 -7.49 19.25 8.53
C ALA A 123 -6.91 17.84 8.49
N VAL A 124 -6.06 17.57 7.49
CA VAL A 124 -5.29 16.33 7.34
C VAL A 124 -3.91 16.69 6.86
N LEU A 125 -2.92 15.93 7.34
CA LEU A 125 -1.52 15.98 6.90
C LEU A 125 -1.03 14.58 6.59
N GLU A 126 -0.40 14.43 5.43
CA GLU A 126 0.26 13.19 5.00
C GLU A 126 1.65 13.49 4.44
N ALA A 127 2.61 12.63 4.77
CA ALA A 127 3.90 12.62 4.12
C ALA A 127 3.90 11.54 3.03
N GLU A 128 4.36 11.88 1.84
CA GLU A 128 4.34 10.95 0.69
C GLU A 128 5.10 9.67 1.04
N GLY A 129 4.43 8.53 0.78
CA GLY A 129 4.98 7.21 1.05
C GLY A 129 5.10 6.81 2.53
N LEU A 130 4.97 7.74 3.46
CA LEU A 130 5.00 7.47 4.91
C LEU A 130 3.60 7.44 5.53
N GLY A 131 2.61 7.99 4.81
CA GLY A 131 1.22 8.01 5.21
C GLY A 131 0.84 9.19 6.10
N ARG A 132 -0.25 9.01 6.83
CA ARG A 132 -0.90 10.07 7.59
C ARG A 132 -0.15 10.41 8.87
N ILE A 133 0.29 11.67 8.98
CA ILE A 133 0.92 12.22 10.19
C ILE A 133 -0.17 12.52 11.24
N GLY A 134 -1.30 13.09 10.80
CA GLY A 134 -2.43 13.36 11.66
C GLY A 134 -3.64 13.92 10.95
N ALA A 135 -4.75 14.01 11.69
CA ALA A 135 -6.01 14.59 11.25
C ALA A 135 -6.70 15.32 12.40
N PHE A 136 -7.48 16.31 12.07
CA PHE A 136 -8.32 17.10 12.98
C PHE A 136 -9.73 17.28 12.43
N GLY A 137 -10.71 17.30 13.32
CA GLY A 137 -12.12 17.51 12.99
C GLY A 137 -12.78 16.29 12.34
N GLU A 138 -14.09 16.34 12.28
CA GLU A 138 -14.88 15.32 11.60
C GLU A 138 -14.68 15.44 10.08
N GLN A 139 -14.25 14.36 9.43
CA GLN A 139 -14.05 14.30 8.00
C GLN A 139 -15.39 14.10 7.29
N ARG A 140 -16.14 15.20 7.16
CA ARG A 140 -17.44 15.24 6.47
C ARG A 140 -17.38 16.19 5.26
N PRO A 141 -18.18 15.95 4.21
CA PRO A 141 -18.23 16.84 3.07
C PRO A 141 -18.59 18.27 3.46
N VAL A 142 -17.73 19.22 3.11
CA VAL A 142 -17.96 20.66 3.28
C VAL A 142 -17.68 21.38 1.97
N PRO A 143 -18.30 22.57 1.72
CA PRO A 143 -17.98 23.37 0.54
C PRO A 143 -16.49 23.72 0.52
N ILE A 144 -15.83 23.51 -0.65
CA ILE A 144 -14.37 23.69 -0.77
C ILE A 144 -13.97 24.93 -1.55
N ALA A 145 -14.93 25.66 -2.10
CA ALA A 145 -14.68 26.85 -2.93
C ALA A 145 -13.62 26.54 -4.01
N SER A 146 -12.78 27.49 -4.34
CA SER A 146 -11.77 27.39 -5.43
C SER A 146 -10.72 26.29 -5.26
N VAL A 147 -10.69 25.54 -4.15
CA VAL A 147 -9.87 24.33 -4.07
C VAL A 147 -10.30 23.29 -5.14
N ALA A 148 -11.57 23.32 -5.57
CA ALA A 148 -12.09 22.50 -6.67
C ALA A 148 -11.29 22.62 -7.99
N LYS A 149 -10.65 23.76 -8.21
CA LYS A 149 -9.82 24.01 -9.42
C LYS A 149 -8.58 23.12 -9.53
N VAL A 150 -8.16 22.52 -8.43
CA VAL A 150 -7.11 21.49 -8.43
C VAL A 150 -7.57 20.27 -9.23
N MET A 151 -8.82 19.82 -9.02
CA MET A 151 -9.40 18.74 -9.83
C MET A 151 -9.58 19.17 -11.29
N THR A 152 -9.97 20.41 -11.53
CA THR A 152 -10.08 20.94 -12.91
C THR A 152 -8.74 20.89 -13.61
N ALA A 153 -7.68 21.44 -13.02
CA ALA A 153 -6.34 21.41 -13.60
C ALA A 153 -5.80 19.97 -13.77
N TYR A 154 -6.04 19.12 -12.79
CA TYR A 154 -5.63 17.71 -12.83
C TYR A 154 -6.30 16.93 -13.97
N VAL A 155 -7.61 17.13 -14.18
CA VAL A 155 -8.34 16.48 -15.30
C VAL A 155 -7.85 17.01 -16.65
N ILE A 156 -7.63 18.31 -16.78
CA ILE A 156 -7.12 18.93 -18.02
C ILE A 156 -5.75 18.34 -18.36
N LEU A 157 -4.78 18.36 -17.44
CA LEU A 157 -3.42 17.82 -17.69
C LEU A 157 -3.43 16.31 -17.95
N ARG A 158 -4.37 15.57 -17.36
CA ARG A 158 -4.52 14.14 -17.64
C ARG A 158 -5.04 13.86 -19.05
N ASP A 159 -6.02 14.62 -19.52
CA ASP A 159 -6.67 14.43 -20.82
C ASP A 159 -5.88 15.13 -21.96
N HIS A 160 -5.11 16.16 -21.63
CA HIS A 160 -4.24 16.94 -22.51
C HIS A 160 -2.86 17.13 -21.85
N PRO A 161 -2.01 16.09 -21.80
CA PRO A 161 -0.71 16.19 -21.16
C PRO A 161 0.20 17.19 -21.88
N ILE A 162 0.89 18.03 -21.09
CA ILE A 162 1.86 19.02 -21.52
C ILE A 162 3.25 18.55 -21.10
N GLU A 163 4.25 18.60 -21.99
CA GLU A 163 5.65 18.35 -21.60
C GLU A 163 6.24 19.58 -20.90
N GLN A 164 7.17 19.39 -19.97
CA GLN A 164 7.82 20.50 -19.28
C GLN A 164 8.50 21.46 -20.30
N GLY A 165 8.16 22.74 -20.16
CA GLY A 165 8.67 23.79 -21.07
C GLY A 165 7.85 23.98 -22.35
N ASP A 166 6.80 23.16 -22.54
CA ASP A 166 5.81 23.39 -23.60
C ASP A 166 4.62 24.21 -23.06
N THR A 167 3.83 24.77 -23.99
CA THR A 167 2.64 25.58 -23.68
C THR A 167 1.32 24.83 -23.90
N GLY A 168 1.38 23.60 -24.40
CA GLY A 168 0.23 22.77 -24.71
C GLY A 168 -0.59 23.25 -25.90
N LYS A 169 -1.85 22.88 -25.95
CA LYS A 169 -2.76 23.21 -27.05
C LYS A 169 -3.29 24.64 -26.97
N THR A 170 -3.81 25.14 -28.09
CA THR A 170 -4.54 26.41 -28.11
C THR A 170 -5.96 26.24 -27.58
N VAL A 171 -6.36 27.13 -26.67
CA VAL A 171 -7.70 27.27 -26.12
C VAL A 171 -8.30 28.58 -26.62
N GLU A 172 -9.24 28.48 -27.52
CA GLU A 172 -9.97 29.67 -28.01
C GLU A 172 -10.96 30.17 -26.95
N VAL A 173 -10.94 31.45 -26.64
CA VAL A 173 -11.86 32.09 -25.72
C VAL A 173 -13.23 32.20 -26.37
N ASP A 174 -14.21 31.49 -25.79
CA ASP A 174 -15.59 31.59 -26.24
C ASP A 174 -16.31 32.83 -25.69
N ARG A 175 -17.42 33.23 -26.35
CA ARG A 175 -18.24 34.37 -25.93
C ARG A 175 -18.68 34.26 -24.46
N LYS A 176 -18.96 33.06 -24.01
CA LYS A 176 -19.42 32.81 -22.63
C LYS A 176 -18.33 33.15 -21.60
N ALA A 177 -17.06 32.89 -21.87
CA ALA A 177 -15.97 33.24 -20.97
C ALA A 177 -15.77 34.76 -20.87
N GLU A 178 -15.95 35.50 -21.96
CA GLU A 178 -15.97 36.97 -21.95
C GLU A 178 -17.17 37.54 -21.16
N ASP A 179 -18.39 37.01 -21.39
CA ASP A 179 -19.58 37.40 -20.64
C ASP A 179 -19.43 37.10 -19.17
N GLN A 180 -18.84 35.95 -18.81
CA GLN A 180 -18.57 35.55 -17.43
C GLN A 180 -17.48 36.41 -16.76
N PHE A 181 -16.58 37.04 -17.50
CA PHE A 181 -15.68 38.04 -16.95
C PHE A 181 -16.49 39.27 -16.45
N GLY A 182 -17.37 39.83 -17.32
CA GLY A 182 -18.18 40.99 -16.96
C GLY A 182 -19.13 40.76 -15.79
N SER A 183 -19.87 39.66 -15.81
CA SER A 183 -20.79 39.31 -14.71
C SER A 183 -20.03 38.96 -13.43
N GLY A 184 -18.98 38.16 -13.50
CA GLY A 184 -18.20 37.76 -12.36
C GLY A 184 -17.50 38.92 -11.66
N GLN A 185 -17.02 39.91 -12.41
CA GLN A 185 -16.45 41.13 -11.85
C GLN A 185 -17.50 41.90 -11.02
N THR A 186 -18.74 41.95 -11.50
CA THR A 186 -19.85 42.62 -10.81
C THR A 186 -20.27 41.84 -9.54
N GLU A 187 -20.20 40.54 -9.59
CA GLU A 187 -20.57 39.63 -8.47
C GLU A 187 -19.43 39.42 -7.48
N GLY A 188 -18.23 39.95 -7.73
CA GLY A 188 -17.04 39.79 -6.89
C GLY A 188 -16.39 38.42 -6.98
N GLU A 189 -16.59 37.73 -8.11
CA GLU A 189 -15.87 36.45 -8.41
C GLU A 189 -14.43 36.73 -8.79
N SER A 190 -13.56 35.74 -8.57
CA SER A 190 -12.22 35.72 -9.15
C SER A 190 -12.32 35.43 -10.64
N VAL A 191 -12.01 36.40 -11.49
CA VAL A 191 -12.06 36.28 -12.95
C VAL A 191 -10.87 36.99 -13.59
N VAL A 192 -10.45 36.53 -14.76
CA VAL A 192 -9.38 37.15 -15.57
C VAL A 192 -10.02 37.71 -16.84
N LYS A 193 -9.57 38.93 -17.22
CA LYS A 193 -10.07 39.61 -18.41
C LYS A 193 -9.70 38.84 -19.69
N VAL A 194 -10.71 38.50 -20.46
CA VAL A 194 -10.56 37.85 -21.77
C VAL A 194 -11.63 38.38 -22.72
N THR A 195 -11.35 38.30 -24.02
CA THR A 195 -12.27 38.70 -25.10
C THR A 195 -12.48 37.49 -26.01
N ALA A 196 -13.70 37.27 -26.48
CA ALA A 196 -14.03 36.20 -27.41
C ALA A 196 -13.18 36.24 -28.67
N GLY A 197 -12.66 35.10 -29.10
CA GLY A 197 -11.74 34.94 -30.20
C GLY A 197 -10.26 35.17 -29.85
N GLN A 198 -9.92 35.55 -28.62
CA GLN A 198 -8.53 35.44 -28.14
C GLN A 198 -8.12 33.95 -28.01
N GLU A 199 -6.84 33.71 -28.24
CA GLU A 199 -6.25 32.38 -28.07
C GLU A 199 -5.33 32.38 -26.87
N LEU A 200 -5.60 31.48 -25.92
CA LEU A 200 -4.74 31.17 -24.79
C LEU A 200 -3.98 29.88 -25.11
N SER A 201 -2.74 29.77 -24.72
CA SER A 201 -2.17 28.43 -24.56
C SER A 201 -2.86 27.68 -23.39
N GLU A 202 -2.86 26.38 -23.46
CA GLU A 202 -3.39 25.55 -22.36
C GLU A 202 -2.69 25.87 -21.04
N TYR A 203 -1.36 26.07 -21.09
CA TYR A 203 -0.56 26.44 -19.93
C TYR A 203 -0.99 27.79 -19.33
N GLU A 204 -1.17 28.84 -20.18
CA GLU A 204 -1.68 30.14 -19.71
C GLU A 204 -3.09 30.06 -19.09
N ALA A 205 -3.97 29.26 -19.71
CA ALA A 205 -5.29 29.01 -19.15
C ALA A 205 -5.21 28.33 -17.77
N LEU A 206 -4.30 27.39 -17.61
CA LEU A 206 -4.04 26.74 -16.30
C LEU A 206 -3.41 27.71 -15.29
N GLU A 207 -2.51 28.61 -15.72
CA GLU A 207 -1.99 29.69 -14.86
C GLU A 207 -3.14 30.59 -14.34
N ALA A 208 -4.05 30.98 -15.24
CA ALA A 208 -5.21 31.79 -14.87
C ALA A 208 -6.14 31.06 -13.84
N VAL A 209 -6.28 29.75 -13.97
CA VAL A 209 -7.07 28.94 -13.03
C VAL A 209 -6.38 28.79 -11.68
N MET A 210 -5.06 28.53 -11.70
CA MET A 210 -4.33 28.17 -10.48
C MET A 210 -3.89 29.40 -9.68
N LEU A 211 -3.40 30.46 -10.32
CA LEU A 211 -2.81 31.62 -9.62
C LEU A 211 -3.87 32.62 -9.15
N PRO A 212 -4.53 33.42 -10.04
CA PRO A 212 -5.56 34.35 -9.63
C PRO A 212 -6.93 33.67 -9.36
N SER A 213 -7.00 32.36 -9.60
CA SER A 213 -8.21 31.56 -9.33
C SER A 213 -9.40 31.86 -10.26
N ALA A 214 -9.14 32.13 -11.56
CA ALA A 214 -10.14 32.56 -12.52
C ALA A 214 -11.28 31.55 -12.75
N ASN A 215 -12.50 31.89 -12.32
CA ASN A 215 -13.69 31.06 -12.49
C ASN A 215 -14.11 30.95 -13.95
N ASN A 216 -14.06 32.07 -14.68
CA ASN A 216 -14.42 32.11 -16.11
C ASN A 216 -13.51 31.23 -16.96
N ILE A 217 -12.21 31.17 -16.66
CA ILE A 217 -11.25 30.30 -17.38
C ILE A 217 -11.40 28.83 -16.98
N ALA A 218 -11.69 28.53 -15.70
CA ALA A 218 -12.00 27.16 -15.28
C ALA A 218 -13.25 26.61 -16.01
N ARG A 219 -14.27 27.42 -16.18
CA ARG A 219 -15.47 27.07 -16.96
C ARG A 219 -15.17 26.97 -18.46
N LEU A 220 -14.29 27.83 -19.01
CA LEU A 220 -13.84 27.76 -20.39
C LEU A 220 -13.11 26.44 -20.65
N LEU A 221 -12.11 26.10 -19.84
CA LEU A 221 -11.38 24.81 -19.93
C LEU A 221 -12.32 23.61 -19.86
N ALA A 222 -13.29 23.65 -18.96
CA ALA A 222 -14.30 22.59 -18.85
C ALA A 222 -15.11 22.40 -20.14
N ARG A 223 -15.49 23.51 -20.82
CA ARG A 223 -16.20 23.44 -22.10
C ARG A 223 -15.28 23.03 -23.24
N TRP A 224 -14.05 23.51 -23.24
CA TRP A 224 -13.02 23.15 -24.22
C TRP A 224 -12.71 21.65 -24.20
N ASP A 225 -12.53 21.07 -23.02
CA ASP A 225 -12.21 19.64 -22.87
C ASP A 225 -13.41 18.71 -23.14
N ALA A 226 -14.58 19.04 -22.61
CA ALA A 226 -15.72 18.12 -22.58
C ALA A 226 -16.96 18.58 -23.36
N GLY A 227 -16.87 19.70 -24.09
CA GLY A 227 -17.98 20.30 -24.83
C GLY A 227 -19.02 21.00 -23.96
N SER A 228 -19.05 20.76 -22.66
CA SER A 228 -19.92 21.44 -21.70
C SER A 228 -19.41 21.30 -20.27
N GLU A 229 -19.73 22.29 -19.43
CA GLU A 229 -19.41 22.27 -17.99
C GLU A 229 -20.02 21.03 -17.30
N ALA A 230 -21.25 20.66 -17.64
CA ALA A 230 -21.93 19.48 -17.07
C ALA A 230 -21.23 18.15 -17.47
N ALA A 231 -20.70 18.05 -18.69
CA ALA A 231 -19.92 16.88 -19.10
C ALA A 231 -18.58 16.80 -18.37
N PHE A 232 -17.92 17.93 -18.19
CA PHE A 232 -16.66 18.04 -17.45
C PHE A 232 -16.84 17.67 -15.96
N VAL A 233 -17.91 18.15 -15.32
CA VAL A 233 -18.25 17.79 -13.94
C VAL A 233 -18.43 16.27 -13.79
N ARG A 234 -19.02 15.60 -14.77
CA ARG A 234 -19.06 14.11 -14.75
C ARG A 234 -17.68 13.48 -14.79
N LYS A 235 -16.72 14.04 -15.59
CA LYS A 235 -15.32 13.60 -15.59
C LYS A 235 -14.67 13.83 -14.21
N MET A 236 -14.81 15.03 -13.62
CA MET A 236 -14.28 15.34 -12.28
C MET A 236 -14.74 14.31 -11.25
N ASN A 237 -16.04 14.01 -11.23
CA ASN A 237 -16.60 13.00 -10.30
C ASN A 237 -16.17 11.56 -10.62
N ALA A 238 -15.89 11.23 -11.87
CA ALA A 238 -15.30 9.93 -12.25
C ALA A 238 -13.88 9.82 -11.72
N VAL A 239 -13.05 10.84 -11.92
CA VAL A 239 -11.67 10.91 -11.42
C VAL A 239 -11.63 10.90 -9.89
N ALA A 240 -12.55 11.61 -9.23
CA ALA A 240 -12.66 11.55 -7.77
C ALA A 240 -12.86 10.11 -7.25
N ARG A 241 -13.74 9.34 -7.91
CA ARG A 241 -13.93 7.91 -7.57
C ARG A 241 -12.67 7.07 -7.83
N GLU A 242 -11.98 7.29 -8.96
CA GLU A 242 -10.71 6.60 -9.29
C GLU A 242 -9.64 6.85 -8.23
N LEU A 243 -9.56 8.08 -7.70
CA LEU A 243 -8.64 8.46 -6.63
C LEU A 243 -9.13 8.04 -5.23
N GLY A 244 -10.28 7.36 -5.12
CA GLY A 244 -10.85 6.95 -3.84
C GLY A 244 -11.37 8.11 -2.98
N MET A 245 -11.77 9.23 -3.61
CA MET A 245 -12.36 10.41 -2.97
C MET A 245 -13.87 10.21 -2.79
N HIS A 246 -14.25 9.31 -1.89
CA HIS A 246 -15.64 8.86 -1.76
C HIS A 246 -16.59 9.89 -1.13
N ASP A 247 -16.02 10.85 -0.40
CA ASP A 247 -16.75 11.92 0.28
C ASP A 247 -16.66 13.26 -0.49
N THR A 248 -16.46 13.16 -1.81
CA THR A 248 -16.32 14.33 -2.70
C THR A 248 -17.38 14.32 -3.78
N THR A 249 -18.01 15.49 -3.98
CA THR A 249 -18.94 15.73 -5.08
C THR A 249 -18.63 17.08 -5.71
N TYR A 250 -18.34 17.08 -6.98
CA TYR A 250 -18.21 18.29 -7.80
C TYR A 250 -19.52 18.57 -8.51
N THR A 251 -19.99 19.82 -8.47
CA THR A 251 -21.19 20.29 -9.18
C THR A 251 -20.86 21.40 -10.19
N ASP A 252 -19.67 21.97 -10.05
CA ASP A 252 -19.12 22.96 -10.99
C ASP A 252 -17.59 22.85 -11.11
N PRO A 253 -16.95 23.35 -12.19
CA PRO A 253 -15.49 23.23 -12.37
C PRO A 253 -14.69 24.28 -11.57
N SER A 254 -15.31 25.30 -11.02
CA SER A 254 -14.65 26.43 -10.36
C SER A 254 -14.68 26.36 -8.83
N GLY A 255 -15.65 25.62 -8.26
CA GLY A 255 -15.96 25.59 -6.83
C GLY A 255 -16.76 26.80 -6.36
N LEU A 256 -17.38 27.56 -7.26
CA LEU A 256 -18.27 28.65 -6.88
C LEU A 256 -19.53 28.13 -6.19
N GLU A 257 -20.07 27.00 -6.67
CA GLU A 257 -21.24 26.38 -6.12
C GLU A 257 -20.95 25.75 -4.76
N ALA A 258 -21.73 26.12 -3.75
CA ALA A 258 -21.57 25.54 -2.41
C ALA A 258 -21.90 24.03 -2.31
N THR A 259 -22.48 23.48 -3.36
CA THR A 259 -22.73 22.04 -3.55
C THR A 259 -21.53 21.27 -4.03
N THR A 260 -20.44 21.93 -4.48
CA THR A 260 -19.12 21.35 -4.68
C THR A 260 -18.46 21.15 -3.33
N VAL A 261 -18.50 19.92 -2.83
CA VAL A 261 -18.10 19.55 -1.46
C VAL A 261 -17.05 18.45 -1.44
N SER A 262 -16.22 18.47 -0.40
CA SER A 262 -15.19 17.45 -0.18
C SER A 262 -14.78 17.38 1.29
N THR A 263 -13.87 16.46 1.62
CA THR A 263 -13.20 16.35 2.92
C THR A 263 -11.72 16.72 2.80
N ALA A 264 -11.08 17.08 3.92
CA ALA A 264 -9.63 17.29 3.93
C ALA A 264 -8.86 16.01 3.54
N SER A 265 -9.35 14.85 3.95
CA SER A 265 -8.77 13.56 3.55
C SER A 265 -8.80 13.33 2.05
N ASP A 266 -9.91 13.64 1.38
CA ASP A 266 -10.02 13.45 -0.06
C ASP A 266 -9.19 14.48 -0.83
N GLN A 267 -9.13 15.73 -0.35
CA GLN A 267 -8.29 16.75 -0.98
C GLN A 267 -6.80 16.42 -0.89
N VAL A 268 -6.34 15.79 0.20
CA VAL A 268 -4.94 15.32 0.32
C VAL A 268 -4.65 14.22 -0.71
N LYS A 269 -5.57 13.29 -0.97
CA LYS A 269 -5.40 12.28 -2.03
C LYS A 269 -5.22 12.93 -3.40
N LEU A 270 -6.06 13.92 -3.71
CA LEU A 270 -5.95 14.69 -4.94
C LEU A 270 -4.62 15.46 -5.00
N GLY A 271 -4.20 16.08 -3.91
CA GLY A 271 -2.94 16.79 -3.81
C GLY A 271 -1.74 15.91 -4.13
N HIS A 272 -1.67 14.69 -3.53
CA HIS A 272 -0.63 13.71 -3.87
C HIS A 272 -0.67 13.29 -5.34
N ALA A 273 -1.85 13.05 -5.90
CA ALA A 273 -1.97 12.66 -7.30
C ALA A 273 -1.54 13.77 -8.26
N ALA A 274 -1.96 15.00 -7.98
CA ALA A 274 -1.68 16.15 -8.83
C ALA A 274 -0.19 16.56 -8.78
N MET A 275 0.44 16.54 -7.60
CA MET A 275 1.86 16.91 -7.43
C MET A 275 2.83 15.91 -8.08
N LYS A 276 2.37 14.74 -8.53
CA LYS A 276 3.17 13.80 -9.34
C LYS A 276 3.37 14.27 -10.79
N ASP A 277 2.49 15.12 -11.27
CA ASP A 277 2.64 15.75 -12.59
C ASP A 277 3.58 16.95 -12.47
N PRO A 278 4.72 16.97 -13.18
CA PRO A 278 5.72 18.02 -13.03
C PRO A 278 5.22 19.38 -13.52
N VAL A 279 4.32 19.44 -14.51
CA VAL A 279 3.72 20.69 -14.98
C VAL A 279 2.72 21.22 -13.96
N PHE A 280 1.92 20.34 -13.37
CA PHE A 280 1.04 20.73 -12.26
C PHE A 280 1.83 21.27 -11.06
N ALA A 281 2.92 20.59 -10.68
CA ALA A 281 3.78 21.01 -9.56
C ALA A 281 4.40 22.39 -9.83
N GLU A 282 4.86 22.63 -11.05
CA GLU A 282 5.38 23.93 -11.49
C GLU A 282 4.30 25.02 -11.36
N LEU A 283 3.11 24.81 -11.93
CA LEU A 283 1.96 25.73 -11.85
C LEU A 283 1.57 26.03 -10.42
N ALA A 284 1.49 25.01 -9.56
CA ALA A 284 1.13 25.14 -8.15
C ALA A 284 2.12 26.01 -7.37
N GLY A 285 3.40 25.97 -7.72
CA GLY A 285 4.49 26.71 -7.08
C GLY A 285 4.70 28.14 -7.62
N LYS A 286 4.07 28.52 -8.75
CA LYS A 286 4.26 29.85 -9.33
C LYS A 286 3.63 30.94 -8.47
N THR A 287 4.36 32.03 -8.27
CA THR A 287 3.86 33.18 -7.49
C THR A 287 3.12 34.20 -8.32
N ARG A 288 3.42 34.29 -9.61
CA ARG A 288 2.80 35.25 -10.57
C ARG A 288 3.00 34.81 -12.01
N TYR A 289 2.18 35.32 -12.92
CA TYR A 289 2.39 35.29 -14.38
C TYR A 289 1.91 36.59 -15.00
N THR A 290 2.24 36.85 -16.26
CA THR A 290 1.71 37.97 -17.04
C THR A 290 0.69 37.43 -18.04
N ASP A 291 -0.56 37.92 -17.97
CA ASP A 291 -1.64 37.46 -18.81
C ASP A 291 -1.54 38.07 -20.26
N LEU A 292 -2.40 37.60 -21.16
CA LEU A 292 -2.45 38.09 -22.56
C LEU A 292 -2.69 39.60 -22.70
N ASN A 293 -3.22 40.26 -21.69
CA ASN A 293 -3.47 41.69 -21.68
C ASN A 293 -2.25 42.51 -21.21
N GLY A 294 -1.19 41.81 -20.77
CA GLY A 294 0.01 42.41 -20.16
C GLY A 294 -0.15 42.69 -18.65
N ASP A 295 -1.23 42.24 -18.04
CA ASP A 295 -1.46 42.43 -16.60
C ASP A 295 -0.76 41.33 -15.78
N VAL A 296 -0.11 41.75 -14.68
CA VAL A 296 0.56 40.81 -13.78
C VAL A 296 -0.46 40.23 -12.80
N GLN A 297 -0.71 38.97 -12.93
CA GLN A 297 -1.57 38.18 -12.07
C GLN A 297 -0.78 37.52 -10.93
N GLN A 298 -1.22 37.70 -9.70
CA GLN A 298 -0.56 37.15 -8.51
C GLN A 298 -1.24 35.84 -8.08
N ASN A 299 -0.46 34.93 -7.51
CA ASN A 299 -1.06 33.78 -6.83
C ASN A 299 -1.71 34.21 -5.51
N VAL A 300 -2.94 33.76 -5.29
CA VAL A 300 -3.69 34.01 -4.05
C VAL A 300 -3.01 33.33 -2.84
N ASN A 301 -2.27 32.24 -3.07
CA ASN A 301 -1.51 31.55 -2.03
C ASN A 301 -0.23 32.34 -1.67
N ARG A 302 -0.32 33.22 -0.70
CA ARG A 302 0.82 34.04 -0.24
C ARG A 302 1.86 33.31 0.60
N LEU A 303 1.70 32.02 0.84
CA LEU A 303 2.74 31.18 1.47
C LEU A 303 3.85 30.80 0.50
N LEU A 304 3.59 30.90 -0.82
CA LEU A 304 4.58 30.64 -1.84
C LEU A 304 5.74 31.65 -1.82
N GLY A 305 6.95 31.16 -2.16
CA GLY A 305 8.17 31.98 -2.15
C GLY A 305 8.80 32.15 -0.78
N SER A 306 8.23 31.51 0.27
CA SER A 306 8.82 31.47 1.61
C SER A 306 9.01 30.02 2.05
N GLY A 307 10.28 29.65 2.35
CA GLY A 307 10.59 28.33 2.88
C GLY A 307 10.29 27.17 1.91
N ASP A 308 9.79 26.07 2.45
CA ASP A 308 9.61 24.79 1.74
C ASP A 308 8.26 24.65 0.99
N VAL A 309 7.40 25.70 1.03
CA VAL A 309 6.05 25.66 0.42
C VAL A 309 6.13 25.66 -1.10
N VAL A 310 5.56 24.62 -1.73
CA VAL A 310 5.56 24.42 -3.19
C VAL A 310 4.16 24.41 -3.81
N GLY A 311 3.12 24.64 -3.06
CA GLY A 311 1.73 24.65 -3.57
C GLY A 311 0.70 24.66 -2.45
N ILE A 312 -0.61 24.49 -2.74
CA ILE A 312 -1.23 24.13 -4.03
C ILE A 312 -2.32 25.16 -4.38
N LYS A 313 -3.44 25.22 -3.58
CA LYS A 313 -4.58 26.05 -3.94
C LYS A 313 -5.36 26.53 -2.74
N THR A 314 -5.65 27.82 -2.72
CA THR A 314 -6.62 28.47 -1.80
C THR A 314 -8.04 28.37 -2.33
N GLY A 315 -9.01 28.42 -1.40
CA GLY A 315 -10.40 28.61 -1.71
C GLY A 315 -11.10 29.35 -0.57
N SER A 316 -11.92 30.34 -0.89
CA SER A 316 -12.67 31.06 0.12
C SER A 316 -14.01 31.53 -0.41
N SER A 317 -15.04 31.44 0.41
CA SER A 317 -16.33 32.09 0.23
C SER A 317 -17.02 32.20 1.58
N THR A 318 -18.04 33.02 1.67
CA THR A 318 -18.84 33.15 2.91
C THR A 318 -19.41 31.82 3.39
N ARG A 319 -19.81 30.92 2.46
CA ARG A 319 -20.36 29.59 2.78
C ARG A 319 -19.30 28.55 3.10
N ALA A 320 -18.17 28.58 2.40
CA ALA A 320 -17.11 27.58 2.56
C ALA A 320 -16.15 27.92 3.71
N GLY A 321 -16.08 29.19 4.13
CA GLY A 321 -14.98 29.66 4.95
C GLY A 321 -13.68 29.70 4.17
N GLY A 322 -12.56 29.76 4.84
CA GLY A 322 -11.21 29.64 4.27
C GLY A 322 -10.80 28.18 4.12
N ASN A 323 -10.31 27.82 2.95
CA ASN A 323 -9.82 26.49 2.60
C ASN A 323 -8.43 26.61 1.98
N LEU A 324 -7.56 25.67 2.27
CA LEU A 324 -6.26 25.54 1.65
C LEU A 324 -5.89 24.06 1.48
N LEU A 325 -5.60 23.66 0.24
CA LEU A 325 -4.81 22.49 -0.05
C LEU A 325 -3.38 22.98 -0.25
N PHE A 326 -2.44 22.45 0.50
CA PHE A 326 -1.04 22.90 0.49
C PHE A 326 -0.06 21.75 0.36
N ALA A 327 1.12 22.07 -0.16
CA ALA A 327 2.24 21.14 -0.26
C ALA A 327 3.54 21.84 0.12
N ALA A 328 4.44 21.08 0.71
CA ALA A 328 5.82 21.49 0.96
C ALA A 328 6.78 20.34 0.64
N VAL A 329 7.98 20.71 0.15
CA VAL A 329 9.08 19.78 -0.09
C VAL A 329 10.26 20.22 0.76
N ARG A 330 10.81 19.29 1.55
CA ARG A 330 12.02 19.53 2.34
C ARG A 330 13.03 18.43 2.07
N ASP A 331 14.28 18.84 1.89
CA ASP A 331 15.43 17.92 1.82
C ASP A 331 15.86 17.47 3.22
N PHE A 332 15.99 16.16 3.38
CA PHE A 332 16.54 15.51 4.57
C PHE A 332 17.76 14.69 4.16
N ASP A 333 18.95 15.28 4.28
CA ASP A 333 20.23 14.61 3.96
C ASP A 333 20.30 14.08 2.50
N GLY A 334 19.78 14.83 1.54
CA GLY A 334 19.77 14.49 0.11
C GLY A 334 18.54 13.66 -0.33
N THR A 335 17.54 13.49 0.54
CA THR A 335 16.26 12.89 0.22
C THR A 335 15.14 13.91 0.36
N GLU A 336 14.49 14.24 -0.75
CA GLU A 336 13.33 15.13 -0.73
C GLU A 336 12.10 14.41 -0.18
N GLN A 337 11.40 15.06 0.74
CA GLN A 337 10.15 14.58 1.30
C GLN A 337 9.03 15.55 1.00
N LEU A 338 8.04 15.11 0.23
CA LEU A 338 6.80 15.82 0.01
C LEU A 338 5.84 15.60 1.19
N VAL A 339 5.33 16.72 1.70
CA VAL A 339 4.22 16.75 2.67
C VAL A 339 3.04 17.44 2.01
N VAL A 340 1.88 16.80 2.00
CA VAL A 340 0.62 17.37 1.50
C VAL A 340 -0.35 17.50 2.67
N GLY A 341 -1.01 18.65 2.76
CA GLY A 341 -2.03 18.89 3.76
C GLY A 341 -3.22 19.66 3.22
N ALA A 342 -4.36 19.45 3.84
CA ALA A 342 -5.56 20.23 3.58
C ALA A 342 -6.14 20.77 4.89
N MET A 343 -6.57 22.02 4.87
CA MET A 343 -7.30 22.68 5.95
C MET A 343 -8.57 23.30 5.35
N LEU A 344 -9.74 22.89 5.83
CA LEU A 344 -11.04 23.28 5.29
C LEU A 344 -11.94 23.86 6.38
N GLY A 345 -12.80 24.83 5.98
CA GLY A 345 -13.87 25.33 6.83
C GLY A 345 -13.40 26.26 7.95
N GLN A 346 -12.46 27.18 7.66
CA GLN A 346 -12.05 28.21 8.61
C GLN A 346 -12.96 29.43 8.47
N HIS A 347 -13.86 29.68 9.45
CA HIS A 347 -14.87 30.72 9.35
C HIS A 347 -14.60 32.00 10.19
N LYS A 348 -13.46 32.04 10.89
CA LYS A 348 -13.06 33.27 11.62
C LYS A 348 -12.80 34.42 10.66
N ALA A 349 -13.01 35.63 11.14
CA ALA A 349 -12.77 36.87 10.37
C ALA A 349 -11.40 36.83 9.68
N ASP A 350 -11.33 37.50 8.51
CA ASP A 350 -10.19 37.40 7.60
C ASP A 350 -9.91 35.95 7.19
N ILE A 351 -10.95 35.28 6.70
CA ILE A 351 -11.00 33.83 6.43
C ILE A 351 -9.81 33.33 5.65
N LEU A 352 -9.34 34.08 4.63
CA LEU A 352 -8.19 33.71 3.82
C LEU A 352 -6.89 33.80 4.64
N ASP A 353 -6.67 34.90 5.34
CA ASP A 353 -5.48 35.09 6.17
C ASP A 353 -5.44 34.11 7.35
N THR A 354 -6.62 33.80 7.91
CA THR A 354 -6.76 32.80 8.96
C THR A 354 -6.33 31.41 8.46
N VAL A 355 -6.84 30.95 7.33
CA VAL A 355 -6.49 29.61 6.82
C VAL A 355 -5.02 29.53 6.40
N LEU A 356 -4.47 30.58 5.77
CA LEU A 356 -3.06 30.65 5.40
C LEU A 356 -2.15 30.58 6.64
N GLY A 357 -2.40 31.45 7.63
CA GLY A 357 -1.56 31.50 8.85
C GLY A 357 -1.64 30.22 9.68
N ARG A 358 -2.85 29.60 9.79
CA ARG A 358 -3.02 28.33 10.50
C ARG A 358 -2.34 27.19 9.77
N SER A 359 -2.47 27.15 8.45
CA SER A 359 -1.84 26.11 7.63
C SER A 359 -0.31 26.22 7.67
N ASP A 360 0.26 27.43 7.60
CA ASP A 360 1.69 27.63 7.74
C ASP A 360 2.20 27.18 9.12
N THR A 361 1.52 27.58 10.19
CA THR A 361 1.88 27.17 11.55
C THR A 361 1.89 25.65 11.69
N LEU A 362 0.86 24.98 11.16
CA LEU A 362 0.71 23.53 11.17
C LEU A 362 1.80 22.84 10.33
N LEU A 363 2.04 23.37 9.12
CA LEU A 363 3.06 22.85 8.20
C LEU A 363 4.48 22.97 8.80
N GLN A 364 4.84 24.14 9.32
CA GLN A 364 6.15 24.36 9.95
C GLN A 364 6.37 23.43 11.16
N ALA A 365 5.33 23.20 11.97
CA ALA A 365 5.42 22.24 13.07
C ALA A 365 5.61 20.80 12.56
N THR A 366 4.93 20.43 11.47
CA THR A 366 5.07 19.12 10.82
C THR A 366 6.47 18.91 10.28
N LEU A 367 7.01 19.87 9.53
CA LEU A 367 8.34 19.78 8.94
C LEU A 367 9.47 19.71 10.01
N ARG A 368 9.25 20.34 11.18
CA ARG A 368 10.17 20.20 12.33
C ARG A 368 10.08 18.84 13.02
N ALA A 369 8.94 18.17 12.92
CA ALA A 369 8.74 16.85 13.52
C ALA A 369 9.29 15.70 12.69
N LEU A 370 9.54 15.93 11.40
CA LEU A 370 10.19 14.98 10.52
C LEU A 370 11.69 14.97 10.77
N ALA A 371 12.29 13.79 10.79
CA ALA A 371 13.72 13.58 10.93
C ALA A 371 14.20 12.45 10.04
N SER A 372 15.46 12.49 9.65
CA SER A 372 16.16 11.40 8.97
C SER A 372 16.92 10.57 10.01
N ASP A 373 16.62 9.28 10.09
CA ASP A 373 17.31 8.33 10.97
C ASP A 373 18.04 7.26 10.18
N THR A 374 19.20 6.81 10.68
CA THR A 374 19.89 5.63 10.15
C THR A 374 19.23 4.36 10.74
N VAL A 375 18.43 3.68 9.92
CA VAL A 375 17.69 2.48 10.30
C VAL A 375 18.59 1.24 10.34
N VAL A 376 19.54 1.13 9.40
CA VAL A 376 20.55 0.07 9.32
C VAL A 376 21.86 0.69 8.88
N ARG A 377 22.96 0.28 9.50
CA ARG A 377 24.30 0.78 9.16
C ARG A 377 24.99 -0.14 8.16
N LYS A 378 25.85 0.44 7.34
CA LYS A 378 26.75 -0.32 6.48
C LYS A 378 27.57 -1.32 7.30
N GLY A 379 27.61 -2.58 6.84
CA GLY A 379 28.29 -3.68 7.51
C GLY A 379 27.53 -4.32 8.66
N GLU A 380 26.33 -3.82 8.97
CA GLU A 380 25.45 -4.44 9.97
C GLU A 380 24.86 -5.74 9.44
N THR A 381 24.87 -6.80 10.28
CA THR A 381 24.25 -8.08 9.92
C THR A 381 22.73 -7.95 9.96
N VAL A 382 22.10 -8.03 8.80
CA VAL A 382 20.63 -7.89 8.65
C VAL A 382 19.92 -9.24 8.55
N GLY A 383 20.65 -10.31 8.24
CA GLY A 383 20.08 -11.61 8.03
C GLY A 383 21.11 -12.72 7.87
N TYR A 384 20.63 -13.87 7.45
CA TYR A 384 21.50 -15.00 7.06
C TYR A 384 20.88 -15.81 5.92
N VAL A 385 21.76 -16.44 5.16
CA VAL A 385 21.39 -17.53 4.25
C VAL A 385 21.34 -18.83 5.06
N ASP A 386 20.20 -19.51 5.04
CA ASP A 386 20.00 -20.86 5.59
C ASP A 386 20.09 -21.86 4.43
N ASP A 387 21.04 -22.77 4.49
CA ASP A 387 21.25 -23.78 3.44
C ASP A 387 20.27 -24.96 3.52
N GLY A 388 19.37 -24.95 4.51
CA GLY A 388 18.39 -26.02 4.78
C GLY A 388 19.01 -27.30 5.35
N LEU A 389 20.31 -27.29 5.67
CA LEU A 389 21.07 -28.42 6.21
C LEU A 389 21.86 -28.05 7.49
N GLY A 390 21.46 -26.92 8.13
CA GLY A 390 22.03 -26.42 9.38
C GLY A 390 23.16 -25.41 9.21
N GLY A 391 23.60 -25.13 7.98
CA GLY A 391 24.58 -24.08 7.69
C GLY A 391 23.90 -22.70 7.63
N ARG A 392 24.53 -21.70 8.27
CA ARG A 392 24.07 -20.31 8.25
C ARG A 392 25.23 -19.39 7.85
N THR A 393 25.01 -18.54 6.86
CA THR A 393 25.99 -17.54 6.43
C THR A 393 25.39 -16.14 6.58
N GLU A 394 26.07 -15.29 7.33
CA GLU A 394 25.62 -13.93 7.62
C GLU A 394 25.52 -13.08 6.36
N VAL A 395 24.52 -12.20 6.35
CA VAL A 395 24.24 -11.25 5.29
C VAL A 395 24.25 -9.84 5.89
N MET A 396 25.02 -8.95 5.25
CA MET A 396 25.27 -7.60 5.75
C MET A 396 24.75 -6.54 4.78
N ALA A 397 24.36 -5.40 5.32
CA ALA A 397 24.05 -4.20 4.55
C ALA A 397 25.30 -3.66 3.86
N THR A 398 25.19 -3.28 2.58
CA THR A 398 26.32 -2.77 1.78
C THR A 398 26.53 -1.27 1.96
N GLU A 399 25.52 -0.57 2.46
CA GLU A 399 25.52 0.88 2.72
C GLU A 399 24.58 1.21 3.87
N ASP A 400 24.66 2.46 4.37
CA ASP A 400 23.72 2.96 5.37
C ASP A 400 22.32 3.07 4.76
N VAL A 401 21.29 2.59 5.47
CA VAL A 401 19.89 2.83 5.11
C VAL A 401 19.35 3.93 5.99
N ARG A 402 19.05 5.05 5.38
CA ARG A 402 18.37 6.15 6.03
C ARG A 402 16.89 6.15 5.66
N ALA A 403 16.05 6.46 6.60
CA ALA A 403 14.63 6.66 6.38
C ALA A 403 14.16 7.94 7.04
N ILE A 404 13.18 8.59 6.44
CA ILE A 404 12.54 9.78 7.00
C ILE A 404 11.32 9.32 7.80
N GLY A 405 11.04 10.00 8.90
CA GLY A 405 9.88 9.70 9.73
C GLY A 405 9.70 10.67 10.87
N TRP A 406 8.83 10.32 11.80
CA TRP A 406 8.55 11.10 13.01
C TRP A 406 8.45 10.19 14.22
N GLY A 407 8.61 10.74 15.40
CA GLY A 407 8.54 9.97 16.65
C GLY A 407 7.33 9.06 16.74
N GLY A 408 7.58 7.76 16.97
CA GLY A 408 6.54 6.72 17.04
C GLY A 408 6.07 6.14 15.70
N LEU A 409 6.56 6.63 14.55
CA LEU A 409 6.32 6.00 13.25
C LEU A 409 7.02 4.65 13.20
N LYS A 410 6.31 3.64 12.72
CA LYS A 410 6.89 2.31 12.43
C LYS A 410 7.03 2.13 10.93
N VAL A 411 8.24 1.79 10.50
CA VAL A 411 8.53 1.39 9.12
C VAL A 411 8.88 -0.08 9.07
N ARG A 412 8.42 -0.79 8.04
CA ARG A 412 8.67 -2.22 7.85
C ARG A 412 10.07 -2.45 7.30
N LEU A 413 10.70 -3.54 7.73
CA LEU A 413 11.91 -4.07 7.13
C LEU A 413 11.63 -5.44 6.53
N SER A 414 12.02 -5.65 5.29
CA SER A 414 11.97 -6.94 4.63
C SER A 414 13.28 -7.25 3.92
N LEU A 415 13.56 -8.53 3.76
CA LEU A 415 14.77 -9.03 3.10
C LEU A 415 14.34 -9.98 1.98
N ASP A 416 14.58 -9.57 0.74
CA ASP A 416 14.10 -10.25 -0.44
C ASP A 416 15.26 -10.98 -1.15
N ALA A 417 15.03 -12.24 -1.49
CA ALA A 417 15.98 -13.05 -2.26
C ALA A 417 16.03 -12.57 -3.73
N PRO A 418 17.16 -12.83 -4.45
CA PRO A 418 17.24 -12.56 -5.86
C PRO A 418 16.20 -13.37 -6.66
N ARG A 419 15.75 -12.84 -7.80
CA ARG A 419 14.74 -13.51 -8.66
C ARG A 419 15.13 -14.93 -9.07
N ASN A 420 16.43 -15.19 -9.23
CA ASN A 420 16.97 -16.51 -9.59
C ASN A 420 17.21 -17.42 -8.37
N GLY A 421 16.75 -17.03 -7.19
CA GLY A 421 16.98 -17.73 -5.93
C GLY A 421 18.38 -17.51 -5.36
N VAL A 422 18.59 -18.04 -4.15
CA VAL A 422 19.86 -17.94 -3.43
C VAL A 422 20.77 -19.08 -3.92
N PRO A 423 22.03 -18.81 -4.35
CA PRO A 423 22.95 -19.85 -4.79
C PRO A 423 23.42 -20.72 -3.61
N HIS A 424 23.84 -21.97 -3.91
CA HIS A 424 24.41 -22.89 -2.91
C HIS A 424 25.84 -22.53 -2.47
N ALA A 425 26.54 -21.71 -3.25
CA ALA A 425 27.89 -21.24 -2.96
C ALA A 425 28.12 -19.87 -3.60
N ALA A 426 28.78 -18.98 -2.88
CA ALA A 426 29.19 -17.68 -3.38
C ALA A 426 30.33 -17.11 -2.52
N PRO A 427 31.21 -16.27 -3.08
CA PRO A 427 32.30 -15.66 -2.30
C PRO A 427 31.76 -14.63 -1.28
N ALA A 428 32.55 -14.33 -0.26
CA ALA A 428 32.30 -13.20 0.64
C ALA A 428 32.14 -11.91 -0.17
N GLY A 429 31.24 -11.01 0.23
CA GLY A 429 30.94 -9.78 -0.48
C GLY A 429 30.02 -9.94 -1.71
N ALA A 430 29.66 -11.16 -2.10
CA ALA A 430 28.72 -11.35 -3.21
C ALA A 430 27.33 -10.82 -2.85
N PRO A 431 26.65 -10.07 -3.75
CA PRO A 431 25.28 -9.62 -3.54
C PRO A 431 24.34 -10.84 -3.50
N ILE A 432 23.45 -10.87 -2.49
CA ILE A 432 22.63 -12.06 -2.22
C ILE A 432 21.15 -11.73 -2.06
N GLY A 433 20.76 -10.49 -2.14
CA GLY A 433 19.38 -10.04 -2.00
C GLY A 433 19.26 -8.53 -1.86
N THR A 434 18.08 -8.10 -1.45
CA THR A 434 17.75 -6.69 -1.27
C THR A 434 17.09 -6.51 0.09
N LEU A 435 17.61 -5.60 0.89
CA LEU A 435 16.93 -5.08 2.09
C LEU A 435 16.01 -3.94 1.66
N THR A 436 14.75 -4.03 2.03
CA THR A 436 13.73 -3.00 1.79
C THR A 436 13.30 -2.42 3.13
N VAL A 437 13.34 -1.08 3.25
CA VAL A 437 12.87 -0.32 4.43
C VAL A 437 11.73 0.60 3.99
N GLY A 438 10.57 0.48 4.62
CA GLY A 438 9.35 1.20 4.24
C GLY A 438 8.43 0.34 3.38
N ASP A 439 7.31 0.94 2.99
CA ASP A 439 6.27 0.32 2.16
C ASP A 439 6.06 1.13 0.87
N ALA A 440 5.54 0.48 -0.18
CA ALA A 440 5.17 1.07 -1.46
C ALA A 440 6.30 1.86 -2.17
N ASP A 441 5.95 2.98 -2.79
CA ASP A 441 6.83 3.75 -3.69
C ASP A 441 7.96 4.50 -2.97
N SER A 442 7.83 4.74 -1.66
CA SER A 442 8.85 5.40 -0.83
C SER A 442 9.85 4.44 -0.18
N ALA A 443 9.73 3.13 -0.42
CA ALA A 443 10.61 2.16 0.17
C ALA A 443 12.06 2.34 -0.31
N VAL A 444 12.97 2.52 0.64
CA VAL A 444 14.41 2.51 0.40
C VAL A 444 14.87 1.08 0.21
N LYS A 445 15.56 0.80 -0.91
CA LYS A 445 16.05 -0.53 -1.26
C LYS A 445 17.55 -0.50 -1.45
N ILE A 446 18.25 -1.32 -0.69
CA ILE A 446 19.70 -1.49 -0.82
C ILE A 446 20.06 -2.95 -1.10
N PRO A 447 21.13 -3.21 -1.87
CA PRO A 447 21.68 -4.56 -1.98
C PRO A 447 22.26 -4.99 -0.62
N VAL A 448 22.15 -6.30 -0.35
CA VAL A 448 22.83 -6.92 0.78
C VAL A 448 23.82 -7.96 0.29
N ALA A 449 24.90 -8.16 1.01
CA ALA A 449 26.00 -9.02 0.60
C ALA A 449 26.35 -10.05 1.67
N LEU A 450 26.97 -11.15 1.26
CA LEU A 450 27.49 -12.17 2.17
C LEU A 450 28.65 -11.62 3.02
N GLY A 451 28.55 -11.75 4.33
CA GLY A 451 29.61 -11.35 5.27
C GLY A 451 30.84 -12.28 5.21
N ARG A 452 30.63 -13.53 4.79
CA ARG A 452 31.68 -14.53 4.60
C ARG A 452 31.35 -15.43 3.41
N HIS A 453 32.28 -16.28 3.02
CA HIS A 453 32.06 -17.27 1.95
C HIS A 453 30.88 -18.19 2.30
N LEU A 454 29.92 -18.29 1.39
CA LEU A 454 28.83 -19.26 1.42
C LEU A 454 29.36 -20.56 0.80
N SER A 455 29.62 -21.55 1.63
CA SER A 455 30.11 -22.86 1.17
C SER A 455 28.93 -23.78 0.87
N SER A 456 29.08 -24.61 -0.17
CA SER A 456 28.13 -25.70 -0.41
C SER A 456 28.07 -26.62 0.81
N PRO A 457 26.92 -27.22 1.13
CA PRO A 457 26.77 -28.14 2.24
C PRO A 457 27.76 -29.29 2.20
N SER A 458 28.36 -29.64 3.35
CA SER A 458 29.33 -30.71 3.48
C SER A 458 28.74 -32.08 3.13
N PHE A 459 29.58 -33.03 2.78
CA PHE A 459 29.14 -34.40 2.54
C PHE A 459 28.43 -35.00 3.76
N GLY A 460 28.93 -34.71 4.98
CA GLY A 460 28.31 -35.14 6.22
C GLY A 460 26.89 -34.60 6.37
N SER A 461 26.67 -33.28 6.12
CA SER A 461 25.35 -32.66 6.16
C SER A 461 24.38 -33.24 5.15
N LYS A 462 24.88 -33.69 3.98
CA LYS A 462 24.07 -34.38 2.96
C LYS A 462 23.62 -35.77 3.41
N LEU A 463 24.43 -36.48 4.17
CA LEU A 463 24.12 -37.82 4.65
C LEU A 463 23.14 -37.81 5.85
N THR A 464 23.23 -36.83 6.72
CA THR A 464 22.45 -36.77 7.97
C THR A 464 21.05 -36.17 7.79
N ARG A 465 20.67 -35.72 6.60
CA ARG A 465 19.32 -35.22 6.33
C ARG A 465 18.28 -36.33 6.34
N LEU A 466 17.53 -36.40 7.43
CA LEU A 466 16.40 -37.31 7.60
C LEU A 466 15.11 -36.48 7.37
N GLY A 467 14.37 -36.70 6.28
CA GLY A 467 13.09 -36.08 5.98
C GLY A 467 13.07 -35.34 4.66
#